data_3d45e09e8e571ba8893514ac3deb87ba
#
_entry.id   3d45e09e8e571ba8893514ac3deb87ba
#
_cell.length_a   1.000
_cell.length_b   1.000
_cell.length_c   1.000
_cell.angle_alpha   90.00
_cell.angle_beta   90.00
_cell.angle_gamma   90.00
#
_symmetry.space_group_name_H-M   'P 1'
#
loop_
_entity.id
_entity.type
_entity.pdbx_description
1 polymer ?
#
loop_
_entity_poly.entity_id
_entity_poly.type
_entity_poly.pdbx_seq_one_letter_code
_entity_poly.pdbx_strand_id
1 'polypeptide(L)'
;MSEIITTTGKAVSNTPFERARLLTERIKAKSRELWQDLKTMRDEELYRELGYTTIEEWGEGELGWTSRYVRYQIKASEIIGLIESSNRNNCSALPTHEGQVRPLARLENHAEYNDGELIVDAWQEACHLAGDKPPTEKDVRYVVDELMYVEPPPLPEGEYNVIYADPPWMYDNQIEQWGPTSLHYRGMRTTDIINKINEVNVSRNAVLFLWVTNPMLKDGIFVVEETGFEYKTNIAWVKTELAKPGSGFYVRGRHELLFIATKGNFTPLDKNIAPPIGSIITAPVREHSRKPDEAVAIIERLYPGCTYLDMWARTEREGWEVWGDEVGKY
;
A
#
# COMPACT_ATOMS: atom_id res chain seq x y z
N MET A 1 1.32 29.88 36.54
CA MET A 1 0.03 29.24 36.84
C MET A 1 -1.00 29.92 35.99
N SER A 2 -1.37 29.35 34.87
CA SER A 2 -2.41 29.90 33.97
C SER A 2 -3.72 29.21 34.28
N GLU A 3 -4.68 29.96 34.80
CA GLU A 3 -6.05 29.50 35.01
C GLU A 3 -6.75 29.31 33.65
N ILE A 4 -7.26 28.11 33.42
CA ILE A 4 -8.15 27.83 32.28
C ILE A 4 -9.57 28.22 32.71
N ILE A 5 -10.09 29.27 32.14
CA ILE A 5 -11.46 29.74 32.39
C ILE A 5 -12.39 29.02 31.39
N THR A 6 -13.34 28.25 31.90
CA THR A 6 -14.43 27.68 31.08
C THR A 6 -15.50 28.76 30.80
N THR A 7 -16.25 28.63 29.71
CA THR A 7 -17.36 29.51 29.28
C THR A 7 -18.48 29.68 30.33
N THR A 8 -18.41 28.99 31.45
CA THR A 8 -19.39 29.06 32.57
C THR A 8 -18.82 29.71 33.84
N GLY A 9 -17.60 30.29 33.82
CA GLY A 9 -17.08 31.10 34.92
C GLY A 9 -16.76 30.38 36.23
N LYS A 10 -16.66 29.06 36.26
CA LYS A 10 -16.19 28.29 37.41
C LYS A 10 -14.71 28.00 37.28
N ALA A 11 -13.92 28.39 38.29
CA ALA A 11 -12.54 27.96 38.42
C ALA A 11 -12.49 26.43 38.51
N VAL A 12 -11.85 25.81 37.54
CA VAL A 12 -11.63 24.36 37.53
C VAL A 12 -10.40 24.09 38.39
N SER A 13 -10.54 23.23 39.39
CA SER A 13 -9.41 22.77 40.20
C SER A 13 -8.37 22.08 39.29
N ASN A 14 -7.11 22.28 39.63
CA ASN A 14 -5.96 21.93 38.76
C ASN A 14 -5.42 20.52 39.02
N THR A 15 -6.26 19.59 39.46
CA THR A 15 -5.79 18.23 39.71
C THR A 15 -5.59 17.46 38.40
N PRO A 16 -4.61 16.56 38.30
CA PRO A 16 -4.40 15.71 37.14
C PRO A 16 -5.66 14.95 36.71
N PHE A 17 -6.43 14.45 37.66
CA PHE A 17 -7.69 13.76 37.40
C PHE A 17 -8.75 14.66 36.70
N GLU A 18 -8.94 15.89 37.17
CA GLU A 18 -9.89 16.82 36.55
C GLU A 18 -9.44 17.26 35.16
N ARG A 19 -8.13 17.44 34.98
CA ARG A 19 -7.55 17.71 33.65
C ARG A 19 -7.81 16.56 32.67
N ALA A 20 -7.58 15.32 33.12
CA ALA A 20 -7.85 14.12 32.31
C ALA A 20 -9.32 14.03 31.88
N ARG A 21 -10.26 14.27 32.81
CA ARG A 21 -11.70 14.28 32.51
C ARG A 21 -12.05 15.38 31.51
N LEU A 22 -11.56 16.60 31.70
CA LEU A 22 -11.82 17.71 30.80
C LEU A 22 -11.33 17.41 29.39
N LEU A 23 -10.09 16.90 29.25
CA LEU A 23 -9.54 16.52 27.95
C LEU A 23 -10.35 15.40 27.30
N THR A 24 -10.75 14.38 28.04
CA THR A 24 -11.62 13.31 27.53
C THR A 24 -12.91 13.87 26.94
N GLU A 25 -13.61 14.79 27.63
CA GLU A 25 -14.83 15.40 27.12
C GLU A 25 -14.59 16.29 25.88
N ARG A 26 -13.46 17.00 25.82
CA ARG A 26 -13.07 17.81 24.65
C ARG A 26 -12.78 16.90 23.44
N ILE A 27 -12.07 15.80 23.64
CA ILE A 27 -11.76 14.82 22.61
C ILE A 27 -13.07 14.15 22.11
N LYS A 28 -13.98 13.76 23.00
CA LYS A 28 -15.32 13.25 22.63
C LYS A 28 -16.09 14.24 21.76
N ALA A 29 -16.01 15.53 22.07
CA ALA A 29 -16.64 16.60 21.31
C ALA A 29 -15.97 16.87 19.95
N LYS A 30 -14.85 16.19 19.61
CA LYS A 30 -14.05 16.42 18.39
C LYS A 30 -13.72 17.92 18.20
N SER A 31 -13.19 18.56 19.25
CA SER A 31 -12.83 19.97 19.23
C SER A 31 -11.72 20.25 18.18
N ARG A 32 -11.51 21.53 17.82
CA ARG A 32 -10.40 21.93 16.93
C ARG A 32 -9.03 21.60 17.51
N GLU A 33 -8.95 21.41 18.82
CA GLU A 33 -7.71 21.13 19.56
C GLU A 33 -7.52 19.61 19.81
N LEU A 34 -8.26 18.77 19.08
CA LEU A 34 -8.27 17.29 19.27
C LEU A 34 -6.86 16.72 19.40
N TRP A 35 -5.97 17.08 18.50
CA TRP A 35 -4.62 16.51 18.46
C TRP A 35 -3.72 17.03 19.59
N GLN A 36 -3.88 18.31 19.98
CA GLN A 36 -3.19 18.87 21.14
C GLN A 36 -3.66 18.23 22.45
N ASP A 37 -4.97 17.97 22.55
CA ASP A 37 -5.56 17.27 23.69
C ASP A 37 -5.09 15.81 23.77
N LEU A 38 -5.03 15.10 22.65
CA LEU A 38 -4.51 13.74 22.57
C LEU A 38 -3.01 13.68 22.92
N LYS A 39 -2.24 14.63 22.39
CA LYS A 39 -0.82 14.75 22.74
C LYS A 39 -0.63 14.97 24.23
N THR A 40 -1.37 15.90 24.82
CA THR A 40 -1.33 16.19 26.27
C THR A 40 -1.75 14.95 27.08
N MET A 41 -2.85 14.28 26.68
CA MET A 41 -3.32 13.05 27.35
C MET A 41 -2.23 11.97 27.39
N ARG A 42 -1.48 11.82 26.29
CA ARG A 42 -0.39 10.85 26.17
C ARG A 42 0.87 11.29 26.91
N ASP A 43 1.38 12.50 26.63
CA ASP A 43 2.69 12.93 27.10
C ASP A 43 2.74 13.14 28.63
N GLU A 44 1.62 13.54 29.22
CA GLU A 44 1.45 13.66 30.67
C GLU A 44 0.86 12.37 31.31
N GLU A 45 0.64 11.31 30.54
CA GLU A 45 0.04 10.03 30.99
C GLU A 45 -1.29 10.19 31.77
N LEU A 46 -2.07 11.24 31.47
CA LEU A 46 -3.28 11.57 32.23
C LEU A 46 -4.37 10.49 32.18
N TYR A 47 -4.33 9.59 31.20
CA TYR A 47 -5.21 8.41 31.17
C TYR A 47 -5.05 7.50 32.40
N ARG A 48 -3.86 7.51 33.05
CA ARG A 48 -3.59 6.75 34.28
C ARG A 48 -4.41 7.29 35.47
N GLU A 49 -4.64 8.59 35.53
CA GLU A 49 -5.47 9.22 36.56
C GLU A 49 -6.94 8.79 36.46
N LEU A 50 -7.36 8.33 35.26
CA LEU A 50 -8.69 7.77 35.02
C LEU A 50 -8.75 6.24 35.22
N GLY A 51 -7.64 5.62 35.66
CA GLY A 51 -7.56 4.20 36.00
C GLY A 51 -7.21 3.27 34.85
N TYR A 52 -6.75 3.80 33.71
CA TYR A 52 -6.32 3.01 32.56
C TYR A 52 -4.80 2.75 32.58
N THR A 53 -4.39 1.57 32.11
CA THR A 53 -2.97 1.20 32.05
C THR A 53 -2.30 1.73 30.79
N THR A 54 -3.04 1.79 29.67
CA THR A 54 -2.55 2.27 28.39
C THR A 54 -3.51 3.30 27.78
N ILE A 55 -3.00 4.11 26.86
CA ILE A 55 -3.81 5.09 26.15
C ILE A 55 -4.83 4.42 25.22
N GLU A 56 -4.51 3.22 24.71
CA GLU A 56 -5.42 2.41 23.91
C GLU A 56 -6.62 1.95 24.75
N GLU A 57 -6.39 1.42 25.97
CA GLU A 57 -7.46 1.04 26.89
C GLU A 57 -8.37 2.24 27.23
N TRP A 58 -7.78 3.40 27.46
CA TRP A 58 -8.53 4.63 27.69
C TRP A 58 -9.38 4.99 26.45
N GLY A 59 -8.78 4.94 25.24
CA GLY A 59 -9.47 5.25 24.01
C GLY A 59 -10.62 4.27 23.71
N GLU A 60 -10.46 2.99 24.04
CA GLU A 60 -11.51 1.98 23.93
C GLU A 60 -12.63 2.22 24.95
N GLY A 61 -12.25 2.45 26.22
CA GLY A 61 -13.20 2.61 27.31
C GLY A 61 -13.99 3.91 27.27
N GLU A 62 -13.31 5.04 27.01
CA GLU A 62 -13.92 6.36 27.10
C GLU A 62 -14.45 6.89 25.75
N LEU A 63 -13.79 6.55 24.65
CA LEU A 63 -14.09 7.10 23.33
C LEU A 63 -14.82 6.10 22.42
N GLY A 64 -14.83 4.81 22.77
CA GLY A 64 -15.38 3.75 21.93
C GLY A 64 -14.53 3.53 20.63
N TRP A 65 -13.27 3.91 20.65
CA TRP A 65 -12.36 3.74 19.52
C TRP A 65 -11.70 2.36 19.59
N THR A 66 -11.33 1.78 18.45
CA THR A 66 -10.50 0.58 18.44
C THR A 66 -9.06 0.95 18.78
N SER A 67 -8.28 0.06 19.42
CA SER A 67 -6.84 0.26 19.72
C SER A 67 -6.07 0.72 18.47
N ARG A 68 -6.41 0.17 17.30
CA ARG A 68 -5.81 0.57 16.02
C ARG A 68 -6.11 2.04 15.67
N TYR A 69 -7.35 2.47 15.88
CA TYR A 69 -7.75 3.85 15.59
C TYR A 69 -7.11 4.84 16.58
N VAL A 70 -6.99 4.47 17.86
CA VAL A 70 -6.27 5.26 18.88
C VAL A 70 -4.82 5.49 18.41
N ARG A 71 -4.10 4.43 18.02
CA ARG A 71 -2.72 4.56 17.51
C ARG A 71 -2.61 5.49 16.31
N TYR A 72 -3.55 5.41 15.36
CA TYR A 72 -3.55 6.32 14.22
C TYR A 72 -3.77 7.78 14.61
N GLN A 73 -4.67 8.05 15.56
CA GLN A 73 -4.93 9.40 16.04
C GLN A 73 -3.74 9.98 16.82
N ILE A 74 -3.11 9.16 17.65
CA ILE A 74 -1.87 9.56 18.36
C ILE A 74 -0.76 9.87 17.36
N LYS A 75 -0.56 9.00 16.36
CA LYS A 75 0.45 9.23 15.32
C LYS A 75 0.16 10.50 14.50
N ALA A 76 -1.09 10.73 14.16
CA ALA A 76 -1.50 11.97 13.53
C ALA A 76 -1.18 13.19 14.39
N SER A 77 -1.38 13.10 15.72
CA SER A 77 -1.07 14.22 16.64
C SER A 77 0.42 14.57 16.66
N GLU A 78 1.31 13.56 16.55
CA GLU A 78 2.75 13.77 16.46
C GLU A 78 3.13 14.50 15.18
N ILE A 79 2.67 13.95 14.04
CA ILE A 79 2.97 14.51 12.70
C ILE A 79 2.44 15.94 12.57
N ILE A 80 1.21 16.19 13.01
CA ILE A 80 0.60 17.54 12.97
C ILE A 80 1.39 18.49 13.85
N GLY A 81 1.81 18.04 15.03
CA GLY A 81 2.66 18.84 15.92
C GLY A 81 4.01 19.20 15.29
N LEU A 82 4.62 18.31 14.52
CA LEU A 82 5.84 18.60 13.75
C LEU A 82 5.58 19.66 12.68
N ILE A 83 4.50 19.52 11.92
CA ILE A 83 4.12 20.48 10.87
C ILE A 83 3.82 21.86 11.47
N GLU A 84 3.06 21.93 12.58
CA GLU A 84 2.72 23.19 13.26
C GLU A 84 3.92 23.90 13.87
N SER A 85 4.84 23.15 14.46
CA SER A 85 6.02 23.69 15.13
C SER A 85 7.16 24.09 14.19
N SER A 86 7.10 23.67 12.94
CA SER A 86 8.14 23.91 11.96
C SER A 86 8.12 25.35 11.45
N ASN A 87 9.25 26.06 11.59
CA ASN A 87 9.47 27.39 10.97
C ASN A 87 9.56 27.33 9.43
N ARG A 88 9.64 26.12 8.87
CA ARG A 88 9.69 25.87 7.41
C ARG A 88 8.30 25.74 6.80
N ASN A 89 7.25 25.64 7.61
CA ASN A 89 5.90 25.49 7.09
C ASN A 89 5.40 26.77 6.43
N ASN A 90 5.61 26.88 5.13
CA ASN A 90 5.11 27.99 4.29
C ASN A 90 3.68 27.73 3.79
N CYS A 91 3.09 26.56 4.09
CA CYS A 91 1.73 26.25 3.73
C CYS A 91 0.77 26.83 4.77
N SER A 92 -0.18 27.65 4.33
CA SER A 92 -1.24 28.20 5.20
C SER A 92 -2.26 27.15 5.65
N ALA A 93 -2.28 25.98 4.98
CA ALA A 93 -3.18 24.88 5.30
C ALA A 93 -2.52 23.94 6.30
N LEU A 94 -3.15 23.77 7.46
CA LEU A 94 -2.82 22.73 8.42
C LEU A 94 -3.69 21.50 8.15
N PRO A 95 -3.21 20.28 8.49
CA PRO A 95 -4.03 19.09 8.39
C PRO A 95 -5.31 19.20 9.21
N THR A 96 -6.43 18.75 8.66
CA THR A 96 -7.75 18.82 9.31
C THR A 96 -8.28 17.49 9.81
N HIS A 97 -7.71 16.38 9.35
CA HIS A 97 -8.07 15.03 9.79
C HIS A 97 -6.91 14.04 9.61
N GLU A 98 -6.93 12.97 10.38
CA GLU A 98 -5.87 11.95 10.46
C GLU A 98 -5.53 11.33 9.08
N GLY A 99 -6.54 11.09 8.24
CA GLY A 99 -6.32 10.50 6.91
C GLY A 99 -5.33 11.29 6.04
N GLN A 100 -5.30 12.64 6.15
CA GLN A 100 -4.37 13.47 5.38
C GLN A 100 -2.90 13.22 5.74
N VAL A 101 -2.60 12.96 7.01
CA VAL A 101 -1.22 12.81 7.50
C VAL A 101 -0.77 11.35 7.63
N ARG A 102 -1.69 10.39 7.51
CA ARG A 102 -1.38 8.97 7.61
C ARG A 102 -0.26 8.50 6.65
N PRO A 103 -0.21 8.94 5.38
CA PRO A 103 0.89 8.57 4.50
C PRO A 103 2.25 9.03 5.00
N LEU A 104 2.34 10.19 5.66
CA LEU A 104 3.59 10.76 6.17
C LEU A 104 4.25 9.89 7.24
N ALA A 105 3.48 9.06 7.96
CA ALA A 105 4.03 8.14 8.95
C ALA A 105 5.01 7.11 8.34
N ARG A 106 4.96 6.89 7.02
CA ARG A 106 5.89 6.00 6.31
C ARG A 106 7.30 6.58 6.22
N LEU A 107 7.43 7.91 6.31
CA LEU A 107 8.71 8.62 6.21
C LEU A 107 9.55 8.59 7.51
N GLU A 108 8.96 8.16 8.63
CA GLU A 108 9.61 8.25 9.96
C GLU A 108 10.84 7.37 10.14
N ASN A 109 11.00 6.34 9.34
CA ASN A 109 12.14 5.42 9.41
C ASN A 109 13.07 5.54 8.18
N HIS A 110 13.00 6.65 7.47
CA HIS A 110 13.84 6.85 6.29
C HIS A 110 15.27 7.20 6.73
N ALA A 111 16.22 6.29 6.43
CA ALA A 111 17.58 6.31 6.98
C ALA A 111 18.45 7.52 6.60
N GLU A 112 18.06 8.30 5.59
CA GLU A 112 18.87 9.40 5.04
C GLU A 112 18.51 10.79 5.58
N TYR A 113 17.40 10.93 6.31
CA TYR A 113 16.90 12.24 6.74
C TYR A 113 16.55 12.25 8.23
N ASN A 114 16.67 13.42 8.83
CA ASN A 114 16.06 13.69 10.12
C ASN A 114 14.54 13.64 9.95
N ASP A 115 13.91 12.62 10.49
CA ASP A 115 12.51 12.22 10.27
C ASP A 115 11.50 13.38 10.25
N GLY A 116 11.69 14.35 11.13
CA GLY A 116 10.79 15.51 11.24
C GLY A 116 10.88 16.48 10.06
N GLU A 117 12.06 16.68 9.47
CA GLU A 117 12.26 17.60 8.36
C GLU A 117 11.62 17.06 7.07
N LEU A 118 11.82 15.78 6.78
CA LEU A 118 11.26 15.14 5.60
C LEU A 118 9.73 15.13 5.62
N ILE A 119 9.12 14.92 6.79
CA ILE A 119 7.67 14.97 6.98
C ILE A 119 7.12 16.36 6.66
N VAL A 120 7.81 17.41 7.13
CA VAL A 120 7.39 18.80 6.87
C VAL A 120 7.53 19.16 5.40
N ASP A 121 8.66 18.78 4.78
CA ASP A 121 8.91 19.05 3.36
C ASP A 121 7.89 18.31 2.47
N ALA A 122 7.55 17.05 2.80
CA ALA A 122 6.52 16.30 2.10
C ALA A 122 5.13 16.93 2.22
N TRP A 123 4.78 17.47 3.40
CA TRP A 123 3.52 18.21 3.57
C TRP A 123 3.49 19.49 2.73
N GLN A 124 4.58 20.25 2.69
CA GLN A 124 4.68 21.48 1.89
C GLN A 124 4.55 21.18 0.40
N GLU A 125 5.20 20.14 -0.09
CA GLU A 125 5.08 19.74 -1.49
C GLU A 125 3.65 19.30 -1.83
N ALA A 126 2.98 18.56 -0.94
CA ALA A 126 1.57 18.22 -1.10
C ALA A 126 0.67 19.47 -1.13
N CYS A 127 0.97 20.50 -0.33
CA CYS A 127 0.29 21.79 -0.39
C CYS A 127 0.53 22.50 -1.73
N HIS A 128 1.76 22.46 -2.23
CA HIS A 128 2.11 23.03 -3.52
C HIS A 128 1.32 22.39 -4.67
N LEU A 129 1.24 21.08 -4.68
CA LEU A 129 0.46 20.31 -5.66
C LEU A 129 -1.04 20.59 -5.58
N ALA A 130 -1.58 20.78 -4.38
CA ALA A 130 -3.00 21.07 -4.16
C ALA A 130 -3.38 22.53 -4.56
N GLY A 131 -2.40 23.44 -4.71
CA GLY A 131 -2.62 24.84 -5.05
C GLY A 131 -3.39 25.60 -3.97
N ASP A 132 -4.50 26.23 -4.34
CA ASP A 132 -5.30 27.06 -3.40
C ASP A 132 -6.20 26.22 -2.46
N LYS A 133 -6.17 24.90 -2.57
CA LYS A 133 -6.99 23.99 -1.74
C LYS A 133 -6.12 23.28 -0.70
N PRO A 134 -6.68 22.91 0.45
CA PRO A 134 -5.97 22.02 1.36
C PRO A 134 -5.62 20.69 0.66
N PRO A 135 -4.41 20.14 0.86
CA PRO A 135 -4.03 18.86 0.26
C PRO A 135 -4.93 17.74 0.74
N THR A 136 -5.28 16.84 -0.16
CA THR A 136 -6.03 15.63 0.16
C THR A 136 -5.07 14.52 0.63
N GLU A 137 -5.60 13.44 1.19
CA GLU A 137 -4.80 12.23 1.48
C GLU A 137 -4.06 11.73 0.23
N LYS A 138 -4.67 11.88 -0.96
CA LYS A 138 -4.09 11.48 -2.24
C LYS A 138 -2.87 12.31 -2.61
N ASP A 139 -2.94 13.63 -2.44
CA ASP A 139 -1.82 14.52 -2.75
C ASP A 139 -0.62 14.21 -1.85
N VAL A 140 -0.87 14.03 -0.55
CA VAL A 140 0.16 13.65 0.41
C VAL A 140 0.76 12.28 0.09
N ARG A 141 -0.09 11.31 -0.25
CA ARG A 141 0.38 9.97 -0.63
C ARG A 141 1.24 10.00 -1.87
N TYR A 142 0.83 10.75 -2.89
CA TYR A 142 1.62 10.90 -4.11
C TYR A 142 3.04 11.38 -3.79
N VAL A 143 3.16 12.44 -2.96
CA VAL A 143 4.47 12.96 -2.55
C VAL A 143 5.30 11.92 -1.79
N VAL A 144 4.67 11.23 -0.83
CA VAL A 144 5.34 10.18 -0.06
C VAL A 144 5.80 9.04 -0.96
N ASP A 145 4.98 8.60 -1.90
CA ASP A 145 5.32 7.53 -2.84
C ASP A 145 6.46 7.94 -3.79
N GLU A 146 6.52 9.23 -4.21
CA GLU A 146 7.65 9.76 -4.97
C GLU A 146 8.95 9.81 -4.13
N LEU A 147 8.87 10.27 -2.89
CA LEU A 147 10.03 10.33 -1.98
C LEU A 147 10.56 8.95 -1.59
N MET A 148 9.68 7.97 -1.49
CA MET A 148 10.05 6.59 -1.16
C MET A 148 10.34 5.73 -2.39
N TYR A 149 10.26 6.30 -3.59
CA TYR A 149 10.55 5.56 -4.81
C TYR A 149 12.02 5.23 -4.90
N VAL A 150 12.31 3.95 -4.95
CA VAL A 150 13.63 3.43 -5.28
C VAL A 150 13.57 2.97 -6.75
N GLU A 151 14.44 3.53 -7.57
CA GLU A 151 14.53 3.07 -8.97
C GLU A 151 14.95 1.59 -8.98
N PRO A 152 14.20 0.71 -9.65
CA PRO A 152 14.57 -0.68 -9.72
C PRO A 152 15.93 -0.83 -10.42
N PRO A 153 16.72 -1.86 -10.09
CA PRO A 153 17.99 -2.11 -10.75
C PRO A 153 17.79 -2.26 -12.26
N PRO A 154 18.84 -2.14 -13.07
CA PRO A 154 18.77 -2.45 -14.49
C PRO A 154 18.20 -3.85 -14.72
N LEU A 155 17.47 -4.04 -15.82
CA LEU A 155 17.00 -5.37 -16.22
C LEU A 155 18.20 -6.31 -16.40
N PRO A 156 18.10 -7.58 -16.00
CA PRO A 156 19.12 -8.57 -16.25
C PRO A 156 19.40 -8.75 -17.76
N GLU A 157 20.65 -8.97 -18.14
CA GLU A 157 21.08 -9.07 -19.55
C GLU A 157 20.80 -10.46 -20.18
N GLY A 158 20.23 -11.39 -19.42
CA GLY A 158 19.94 -12.76 -19.87
C GLY A 158 18.95 -12.81 -21.04
N GLU A 159 18.94 -13.92 -21.79
CA GLU A 159 17.90 -14.24 -22.76
C GLU A 159 16.90 -15.23 -22.13
N TYR A 160 15.60 -14.90 -22.16
CA TYR A 160 14.59 -15.62 -21.39
C TYR A 160 13.54 -16.30 -22.28
N ASN A 161 13.28 -17.59 -21.97
CA ASN A 161 12.19 -18.35 -22.57
C ASN A 161 10.89 -18.23 -21.77
N VAL A 162 11.00 -18.02 -20.46
CA VAL A 162 9.85 -17.94 -19.55
C VAL A 162 9.90 -16.61 -18.81
N ILE A 163 8.88 -15.81 -18.99
CA ILE A 163 8.69 -14.55 -18.28
C ILE A 163 7.45 -14.71 -17.39
N TYR A 164 7.65 -14.44 -16.11
CA TYR A 164 6.58 -14.39 -15.10
C TYR A 164 6.49 -12.97 -14.59
N ALA A 165 5.33 -12.34 -14.69
CA ALA A 165 5.15 -10.93 -14.44
C ALA A 165 3.93 -10.64 -13.55
N ASP A 166 4.15 -9.91 -12.45
CA ASP A 166 3.11 -9.41 -11.56
C ASP A 166 3.18 -7.86 -11.47
N PRO A 167 2.84 -7.14 -12.56
CA PRO A 167 3.01 -5.70 -12.58
C PRO A 167 2.09 -4.99 -11.59
N PRO A 168 2.53 -3.85 -11.03
CA PRO A 168 1.73 -3.01 -10.16
C PRO A 168 0.73 -2.20 -10.99
N TRP A 169 -0.39 -2.81 -11.37
CA TRP A 169 -1.42 -2.18 -12.20
C TRP A 169 -1.93 -0.87 -11.61
N MET A 170 -1.90 0.20 -12.40
CA MET A 170 -2.60 1.44 -12.07
C MET A 170 -4.08 1.28 -12.43
N TYR A 171 -4.93 1.35 -11.42
CA TYR A 171 -6.37 1.35 -11.64
C TYR A 171 -6.83 2.76 -11.95
N ASP A 172 -7.47 2.97 -13.09
CA ASP A 172 -8.10 4.25 -13.46
C ASP A 172 -9.40 4.40 -12.64
N ASN A 173 -9.24 4.83 -11.40
CA ASN A 173 -10.30 4.80 -10.41
C ASN A 173 -11.09 6.09 -10.36
N GLN A 174 -12.22 6.12 -11.05
CA GLN A 174 -13.37 6.89 -10.57
C GLN A 174 -13.96 6.32 -9.25
N ILE A 175 -13.36 5.24 -8.70
CA ILE A 175 -13.81 4.45 -7.55
C ILE A 175 -12.95 4.73 -6.32
N GLU A 176 -12.29 5.87 -6.24
CA GLU A 176 -11.42 6.27 -5.12
C GLU A 176 -12.10 6.25 -3.73
N GLN A 177 -13.43 6.23 -3.70
CA GLN A 177 -14.20 6.21 -2.45
C GLN A 177 -14.25 4.85 -1.74
N TRP A 178 -13.82 3.73 -2.36
CA TRP A 178 -14.24 2.39 -1.91
C TRP A 178 -13.16 1.36 -1.65
N GLY A 179 -11.88 1.66 -1.81
CA GLY A 179 -10.92 0.61 -1.57
C GLY A 179 -9.47 1.02 -1.40
N PRO A 180 -8.75 0.35 -0.49
CA PRO A 180 -7.37 0.67 -0.11
C PRO A 180 -6.31 0.04 -1.03
N THR A 181 -6.62 -0.43 -2.22
CA THR A 181 -5.65 -1.09 -3.11
C THR A 181 -4.57 -0.14 -3.64
N SER A 182 -4.87 1.14 -3.76
CA SER A 182 -3.89 2.17 -4.12
C SER A 182 -2.96 2.58 -2.96
N LEU A 183 -3.14 1.99 -1.77
CA LEU A 183 -2.42 2.38 -0.55
C LEU A 183 -1.01 1.80 -0.45
N HIS A 184 -0.61 0.90 -1.34
CA HIS A 184 0.60 0.10 -1.11
C HIS A 184 1.65 0.16 -2.22
N TYR A 185 1.31 0.66 -3.43
CA TYR A 185 2.24 0.69 -4.57
C TYR A 185 2.00 1.90 -5.46
N ARG A 186 3.09 2.44 -6.00
CA ARG A 186 3.04 3.29 -7.19
C ARG A 186 2.56 2.42 -8.36
N GLY A 187 1.31 2.60 -8.79
CA GLY A 187 0.78 1.88 -9.95
C GLY A 187 1.50 2.30 -11.22
N MET A 188 1.79 1.33 -12.11
CA MET A 188 2.31 1.60 -13.46
C MET A 188 1.17 1.68 -14.47
N ARG A 189 1.24 2.64 -15.40
CA ARG A 189 0.32 2.69 -16.53
C ARG A 189 0.56 1.48 -17.43
N THR A 190 -0.48 1.02 -18.11
CA THR A 190 -0.42 -0.10 -19.03
C THR A 190 0.69 0.08 -20.09
N THR A 191 0.88 1.31 -20.60
CA THR A 191 1.98 1.64 -21.52
C THR A 191 3.36 1.47 -20.92
N ASP A 192 3.55 1.79 -19.64
CA ASP A 192 4.83 1.67 -18.97
C ASP A 192 5.16 0.19 -18.70
N ILE A 193 4.14 -0.63 -18.40
CA ILE A 193 4.28 -2.09 -18.29
C ILE A 193 4.72 -2.70 -19.63
N ILE A 194 4.06 -2.29 -20.74
CA ILE A 194 4.41 -2.73 -22.10
C ILE A 194 5.87 -2.38 -22.41
N ASN A 195 6.27 -1.12 -22.19
CA ASN A 195 7.63 -0.67 -22.44
C ASN A 195 8.63 -1.51 -21.66
N LYS A 196 8.36 -1.77 -20.39
CA LYS A 196 9.27 -2.51 -19.52
C LYS A 196 9.40 -4.00 -19.94
N ILE A 197 8.32 -4.64 -20.36
CA ILE A 197 8.39 -6.02 -20.90
C ILE A 197 9.15 -6.04 -22.24
N ASN A 198 8.98 -5.02 -23.09
CA ASN A 198 9.66 -4.91 -24.37
C ASN A 198 11.18 -4.64 -24.25
N GLU A 199 11.66 -4.14 -23.10
CA GLU A 199 13.10 -4.01 -22.80
C GLU A 199 13.77 -5.36 -22.49
N VAL A 200 12.98 -6.40 -22.13
CA VAL A 200 13.50 -7.72 -21.83
C VAL A 200 14.03 -8.40 -23.11
N ASN A 201 15.19 -9.01 -23.02
CA ASN A 201 15.72 -9.85 -24.11
C ASN A 201 14.99 -11.20 -24.14
N VAL A 202 13.87 -11.21 -24.86
CA VAL A 202 12.98 -12.37 -24.97
C VAL A 202 13.45 -13.28 -26.10
N SER A 203 13.61 -14.58 -25.81
CA SER A 203 13.92 -15.60 -26.82
C SER A 203 12.87 -15.63 -27.94
N ARG A 204 13.30 -16.07 -29.13
CA ARG A 204 12.41 -16.22 -30.30
C ARG A 204 11.17 -17.07 -29.99
N ASN A 205 11.33 -18.10 -29.17
CA ASN A 205 10.27 -18.96 -28.68
C ASN A 205 10.17 -18.78 -27.16
N ALA A 206 9.08 -18.19 -26.69
CA ALA A 206 8.92 -17.83 -25.28
C ALA A 206 7.49 -17.91 -24.82
N VAL A 207 7.29 -17.93 -23.50
CA VAL A 207 5.98 -17.85 -22.83
C VAL A 207 5.98 -16.72 -21.82
N LEU A 208 4.91 -15.96 -21.79
CA LEU A 208 4.61 -14.96 -20.79
C LEU A 208 3.50 -15.47 -19.88
N PHE A 209 3.77 -15.49 -18.59
CA PHE A 209 2.81 -15.67 -17.51
C PHE A 209 2.54 -14.32 -16.85
N LEU A 210 1.37 -13.73 -17.11
CA LEU A 210 1.03 -12.38 -16.67
C LEU A 210 -0.11 -12.41 -15.66
N TRP A 211 0.12 -11.92 -14.44
CA TRP A 211 -0.95 -11.73 -13.46
C TRP A 211 -1.83 -10.56 -13.81
N VAL A 212 -3.12 -10.82 -13.88
CA VAL A 212 -4.14 -9.84 -14.25
C VAL A 212 -5.30 -9.92 -13.26
N THR A 213 -5.67 -8.78 -12.70
CA THR A 213 -6.89 -8.67 -11.90
C THR A 213 -8.10 -8.46 -12.82
N ASN A 214 -9.29 -8.86 -12.37
CA ASN A 214 -10.49 -8.79 -13.21
C ASN A 214 -10.77 -7.40 -13.80
N PRO A 215 -10.60 -6.27 -13.08
CA PRO A 215 -10.78 -4.94 -13.65
C PRO A 215 -9.82 -4.63 -14.82
N MET A 216 -8.61 -5.22 -14.77
CA MET A 216 -7.55 -4.98 -15.76
C MET A 216 -7.53 -6.01 -16.90
N LEU A 217 -8.63 -6.75 -17.10
CA LEU A 217 -8.70 -7.81 -18.12
C LEU A 217 -8.37 -7.32 -19.53
N LYS A 218 -8.91 -6.16 -19.92
CA LYS A 218 -8.66 -5.56 -21.24
C LYS A 218 -7.22 -5.07 -21.37
N ASP A 219 -6.70 -4.44 -20.32
CA ASP A 219 -5.32 -3.99 -20.26
C ASP A 219 -4.35 -5.16 -20.31
N GLY A 220 -4.65 -6.26 -19.62
CA GLY A 220 -3.85 -7.49 -19.67
C GLY A 220 -3.79 -8.08 -21.09
N ILE A 221 -4.90 -8.12 -21.83
CA ILE A 221 -4.90 -8.55 -23.24
C ILE A 221 -4.06 -7.59 -24.08
N PHE A 222 -4.23 -6.28 -23.88
CA PHE A 222 -3.48 -5.26 -24.62
C PHE A 222 -1.97 -5.35 -24.36
N VAL A 223 -1.54 -5.59 -23.11
CA VAL A 223 -0.13 -5.86 -22.77
C VAL A 223 0.39 -7.08 -23.54
N VAL A 224 -0.35 -8.18 -23.56
CA VAL A 224 0.06 -9.40 -24.26
C VAL A 224 0.26 -9.13 -25.76
N GLU A 225 -0.67 -8.44 -26.40
CA GLU A 225 -0.63 -8.15 -27.85
C GLU A 225 0.52 -7.19 -28.22
N GLU A 226 0.66 -6.08 -27.47
CA GLU A 226 1.68 -5.05 -27.73
C GLU A 226 3.12 -5.50 -27.41
N THR A 227 3.28 -6.57 -26.62
CA THR A 227 4.58 -7.19 -26.35
C THR A 227 4.92 -8.33 -27.32
N GLY A 228 4.05 -8.54 -28.32
CA GLY A 228 4.25 -9.52 -29.38
C GLY A 228 3.99 -10.97 -28.97
N PHE A 229 3.27 -11.19 -27.89
CA PHE A 229 2.77 -12.49 -27.47
C PHE A 229 1.34 -12.73 -27.99
N GLU A 230 0.94 -13.98 -28.08
CA GLU A 230 -0.40 -14.40 -28.41
C GLU A 230 -1.04 -15.09 -27.20
N TYR A 231 -2.15 -14.56 -26.70
CA TYR A 231 -2.91 -15.15 -25.60
C TYR A 231 -3.38 -16.56 -25.96
N LYS A 232 -3.17 -17.51 -25.08
CA LYS A 232 -3.59 -18.92 -25.26
C LYS A 232 -4.68 -19.36 -24.28
N THR A 233 -4.47 -19.10 -23.01
CA THR A 233 -5.39 -19.48 -21.93
C THR A 233 -5.01 -18.77 -20.64
N ASN A 234 -5.67 -19.11 -19.53
CA ASN A 234 -5.31 -18.62 -18.21
C ASN A 234 -5.53 -19.67 -17.13
N ILE A 235 -4.91 -19.43 -15.98
CA ILE A 235 -5.15 -20.12 -14.72
C ILE A 235 -5.84 -19.15 -13.78
N ALA A 236 -6.92 -19.56 -13.13
CA ALA A 236 -7.60 -18.76 -12.12
C ALA A 236 -7.10 -19.12 -10.72
N TRP A 237 -6.55 -18.16 -10.00
CA TRP A 237 -6.28 -18.31 -8.58
C TRP A 237 -7.52 -17.96 -7.78
N VAL A 238 -8.19 -18.96 -7.23
CA VAL A 238 -9.32 -18.80 -6.31
C VAL A 238 -8.77 -18.59 -4.90
N LYS A 239 -9.03 -17.39 -4.36
CA LYS A 239 -8.55 -16.97 -3.04
C LYS A 239 -9.41 -17.57 -1.94
N THR A 240 -8.80 -18.36 -1.06
CA THR A 240 -9.41 -18.86 0.17
C THR A 240 -8.99 -18.00 1.37
N GLU A 241 -9.66 -18.17 2.49
CA GLU A 241 -9.35 -17.51 3.78
C GLU A 241 -9.29 -15.98 3.71
N LEU A 242 -10.15 -15.38 2.88
CA LEU A 242 -10.28 -13.93 2.84
C LEU A 242 -10.90 -13.40 4.14
N ALA A 243 -10.13 -12.65 4.91
CA ALA A 243 -10.63 -11.97 6.12
C ALA A 243 -11.77 -10.98 5.79
N LYS A 244 -11.74 -10.40 4.58
CA LYS A 244 -12.81 -9.53 4.04
C LYS A 244 -12.98 -9.85 2.55
N PRO A 245 -14.22 -9.82 2.02
CA PRO A 245 -14.43 -9.95 0.59
C PRO A 245 -13.77 -8.79 -0.15
N GLY A 246 -13.23 -9.06 -1.33
CA GLY A 246 -12.61 -8.06 -2.19
C GLY A 246 -13.56 -6.90 -2.55
N SER A 247 -13.00 -5.79 -3.00
CA SER A 247 -13.76 -4.65 -3.50
C SER A 247 -14.50 -4.98 -4.80
N GLY A 248 -15.66 -4.38 -5.03
CA GLY A 248 -16.41 -4.53 -6.26
C GLY A 248 -17.86 -4.06 -6.10
N PHE A 249 -18.41 -3.40 -7.14
CA PHE A 249 -19.78 -2.90 -7.14
C PHE A 249 -20.80 -3.98 -7.50
N TYR A 250 -20.49 -4.78 -8.53
CA TYR A 250 -21.41 -5.81 -9.01
C TYR A 250 -21.24 -7.11 -8.24
N VAL A 251 -19.97 -7.55 -8.11
CA VAL A 251 -19.60 -8.77 -7.40
C VAL A 251 -18.32 -8.55 -6.61
N ARG A 252 -18.13 -9.29 -5.53
CA ARG A 252 -16.89 -9.25 -4.75
C ARG A 252 -15.84 -10.16 -5.38
N GLY A 253 -14.72 -9.59 -5.83
CA GLY A 253 -13.64 -10.34 -6.45
C GLY A 253 -13.01 -11.35 -5.48
N ARG A 254 -12.96 -12.61 -5.90
CA ARG A 254 -12.38 -13.72 -5.12
C ARG A 254 -11.33 -14.50 -5.90
N HIS A 255 -10.93 -14.01 -7.06
CA HIS A 255 -9.91 -14.64 -7.89
C HIS A 255 -9.09 -13.61 -8.66
N GLU A 256 -7.93 -14.02 -9.08
CA GLU A 256 -7.08 -13.35 -10.06
C GLU A 256 -6.74 -14.33 -11.18
N LEU A 257 -6.35 -13.81 -12.33
CA LEU A 257 -6.02 -14.61 -13.51
C LEU A 257 -4.53 -14.54 -13.79
N LEU A 258 -3.92 -15.69 -14.04
CA LEU A 258 -2.58 -15.81 -14.58
C LEU A 258 -2.73 -16.13 -16.06
N PHE A 259 -2.54 -15.17 -16.92
CA PHE A 259 -2.56 -15.34 -18.36
C PHE A 259 -1.37 -16.18 -18.82
N ILE A 260 -1.60 -17.02 -19.82
CA ILE A 260 -0.57 -17.77 -20.52
C ILE A 260 -0.59 -17.32 -21.97
N ALA A 261 0.50 -16.69 -22.41
CA ALA A 261 0.64 -16.20 -23.76
C ALA A 261 2.00 -16.61 -24.34
N THR A 262 2.06 -16.94 -25.62
CA THR A 262 3.27 -17.47 -26.24
C THR A 262 3.75 -16.60 -27.41
N LYS A 263 5.06 -16.61 -27.61
CA LYS A 263 5.74 -15.99 -28.75
C LYS A 263 6.45 -17.08 -29.54
N GLY A 264 6.30 -17.07 -30.86
CA GLY A 264 6.84 -18.14 -31.70
C GLY A 264 6.11 -19.49 -31.50
N ASN A 265 6.83 -20.58 -31.67
CA ASN A 265 6.29 -21.93 -31.47
C ASN A 265 6.79 -22.51 -30.15
N PHE A 266 6.16 -22.12 -29.03
CA PHE A 266 6.58 -22.50 -27.69
C PHE A 266 5.40 -23.10 -26.90
N THR A 267 5.16 -24.40 -27.13
CA THR A 267 4.21 -25.20 -26.36
C THR A 267 4.87 -25.78 -25.11
N PRO A 268 4.12 -26.24 -24.10
CA PRO A 268 4.70 -26.95 -22.95
C PRO A 268 5.67 -28.07 -23.39
N LEU A 269 6.83 -28.13 -22.76
CA LEU A 269 7.90 -29.03 -23.16
C LEU A 269 7.60 -30.48 -22.81
N ASP A 270 6.93 -30.72 -21.69
CA ASP A 270 6.45 -32.04 -21.32
C ASP A 270 4.96 -32.22 -21.70
N LYS A 271 4.71 -32.96 -22.76
CA LYS A 271 3.35 -33.27 -23.22
C LYS A 271 2.66 -34.37 -22.41
N ASN A 272 3.41 -35.07 -21.57
CA ASN A 272 2.93 -36.16 -20.75
C ASN A 272 2.87 -35.87 -19.27
N ILE A 273 2.71 -34.58 -18.92
CA ILE A 273 2.62 -34.14 -17.51
C ILE A 273 1.51 -34.93 -16.80
N ALA A 274 1.92 -35.69 -15.81
CA ALA A 274 1.02 -36.44 -14.96
C ALA A 274 1.15 -36.05 -13.49
N PRO A 275 0.07 -35.72 -12.78
CA PRO A 275 -1.30 -35.55 -13.29
C PRO A 275 -1.43 -34.31 -14.18
N PRO A 276 -2.47 -34.24 -15.03
CA PRO A 276 -2.74 -33.02 -15.82
C PRO A 276 -2.87 -31.79 -14.95
N ILE A 277 -2.31 -30.68 -15.42
CA ILE A 277 -2.41 -29.38 -14.72
C ILE A 277 -3.79 -28.78 -14.97
N GLY A 278 -4.53 -28.53 -13.89
CA GLY A 278 -5.82 -27.84 -13.96
C GLY A 278 -5.67 -26.34 -14.15
N SER A 279 -6.71 -25.71 -14.67
CA SER A 279 -6.76 -24.25 -14.84
C SER A 279 -7.18 -23.47 -13.58
N ILE A 280 -7.18 -24.12 -12.41
CA ILE A 280 -7.55 -23.49 -11.13
C ILE A 280 -6.47 -23.79 -10.09
N ILE A 281 -6.00 -22.74 -9.44
CA ILE A 281 -5.23 -22.79 -8.21
C ILE A 281 -6.17 -22.38 -7.07
N THR A 282 -6.25 -23.18 -6.02
CA THR A 282 -7.00 -22.84 -4.80
C THR A 282 -5.98 -22.67 -3.67
N ALA A 283 -5.73 -21.46 -3.26
CA ALA A 283 -4.74 -21.15 -2.23
C ALA A 283 -5.18 -19.95 -1.38
N PRO A 284 -4.76 -19.88 -0.08
CA PRO A 284 -5.05 -18.74 0.78
C PRO A 284 -4.35 -17.47 0.31
N VAL A 285 -4.92 -16.32 0.69
CA VAL A 285 -4.23 -15.04 0.62
C VAL A 285 -3.25 -14.99 1.77
N ARG A 286 -1.99 -14.69 1.44
CA ARG A 286 -0.91 -14.51 2.41
C ARG A 286 -0.63 -13.02 2.61
N GLU A 287 0.63 -12.64 2.72
CA GLU A 287 1.07 -11.24 2.80
C GLU A 287 0.54 -10.44 1.60
N HIS A 288 0.48 -9.14 1.74
CA HIS A 288 -0.14 -8.28 0.73
C HIS A 288 0.49 -8.50 -0.66
N SER A 289 -0.38 -8.84 -1.61
CA SER A 289 -0.03 -9.07 -3.03
C SER A 289 0.86 -10.29 -3.34
N ARG A 290 1.25 -11.10 -2.35
CA ARG A 290 2.01 -12.33 -2.58
C ARG A 290 1.19 -13.35 -3.35
N LYS A 291 1.71 -13.79 -4.48
CA LYS A 291 1.06 -14.79 -5.34
C LYS A 291 1.30 -16.21 -4.79
N PRO A 292 0.42 -17.19 -5.14
CA PRO A 292 0.57 -18.57 -4.68
C PRO A 292 1.82 -19.22 -5.28
N ASP A 293 2.57 -19.97 -4.47
CA ASP A 293 3.79 -20.65 -4.91
C ASP A 293 3.47 -21.78 -5.90
N GLU A 294 2.24 -22.29 -5.89
CA GLU A 294 1.72 -23.23 -6.85
C GLU A 294 1.80 -22.74 -8.30
N ALA A 295 1.72 -21.41 -8.51
CA ALA A 295 1.87 -20.84 -9.86
C ALA A 295 3.28 -21.09 -10.41
N VAL A 296 4.31 -20.87 -9.60
CA VAL A 296 5.70 -21.12 -9.98
C VAL A 296 5.95 -22.59 -10.20
N ALA A 297 5.47 -23.45 -9.30
CA ALA A 297 5.58 -24.90 -9.46
C ALA A 297 4.92 -25.41 -10.76
N ILE A 298 3.80 -24.82 -11.17
CA ILE A 298 3.14 -25.13 -12.45
C ILE A 298 4.03 -24.68 -13.62
N ILE A 299 4.60 -23.48 -13.57
CA ILE A 299 5.47 -22.95 -14.63
C ILE A 299 6.69 -23.85 -14.84
N GLU A 300 7.37 -24.24 -13.77
CA GLU A 300 8.55 -25.10 -13.82
C GLU A 300 8.22 -26.50 -14.35
N ARG A 301 7.04 -27.02 -14.06
CA ARG A 301 6.56 -28.28 -14.61
C ARG A 301 6.22 -28.20 -16.10
N LEU A 302 5.66 -27.07 -16.56
CA LEU A 302 5.33 -26.86 -17.98
C LEU A 302 6.57 -26.64 -18.84
N TYR A 303 7.59 -25.99 -18.31
CA TYR A 303 8.77 -25.53 -19.03
C TYR A 303 10.07 -25.88 -18.29
N PRO A 304 10.34 -27.14 -17.96
CA PRO A 304 11.53 -27.52 -17.20
C PRO A 304 12.83 -27.17 -17.94
N GLY A 305 13.83 -26.65 -17.19
CA GLY A 305 15.17 -26.37 -17.72
C GLY A 305 15.25 -25.17 -18.66
N CYS A 306 14.25 -24.30 -18.65
CA CYS A 306 14.26 -23.03 -19.37
C CYS A 306 15.05 -21.94 -18.62
N THR A 307 15.23 -20.81 -19.26
CA THR A 307 15.70 -19.57 -18.63
C THR A 307 14.50 -18.76 -18.16
N TYR A 308 14.46 -18.43 -16.86
CA TYR A 308 13.31 -17.80 -16.23
C TYR A 308 13.65 -16.40 -15.76
N LEU A 309 12.71 -15.46 -15.97
CA LEU A 309 12.73 -14.11 -15.40
C LEU A 309 11.42 -13.87 -14.63
N ASP A 310 11.54 -13.51 -13.35
CA ASP A 310 10.42 -13.01 -12.51
C ASP A 310 10.47 -11.49 -12.49
N MET A 311 9.55 -10.82 -13.18
CA MET A 311 9.44 -9.37 -13.27
C MET A 311 8.51 -8.82 -12.19
N TRP A 312 8.92 -7.71 -11.57
CA TRP A 312 8.29 -7.12 -10.38
C TRP A 312 8.27 -8.10 -9.21
N ALA A 313 9.37 -8.88 -9.12
CA ALA A 313 9.56 -9.89 -8.10
C ALA A 313 9.63 -9.27 -6.70
N ARG A 314 9.12 -10.02 -5.72
CA ARG A 314 9.21 -9.71 -4.27
C ARG A 314 9.97 -10.78 -3.50
N THR A 315 10.28 -11.88 -4.16
CA THR A 315 10.93 -13.04 -3.57
C THR A 315 12.04 -13.48 -4.48
N GLU A 316 13.22 -13.76 -3.94
CA GLU A 316 14.27 -14.46 -4.65
C GLU A 316 13.87 -15.92 -4.90
N ARG A 317 14.25 -16.47 -6.04
CA ARG A 317 13.93 -17.86 -6.43
C ARG A 317 15.17 -18.56 -6.97
N GLU A 318 15.43 -19.75 -6.47
CA GLU A 318 16.52 -20.58 -7.00
C GLU A 318 16.25 -20.92 -8.48
N GLY A 319 17.25 -20.70 -9.32
CA GLY A 319 17.18 -20.97 -10.77
C GLY A 319 16.41 -19.93 -11.59
N TRP A 320 15.96 -18.84 -10.99
CA TRP A 320 15.31 -17.73 -11.65
C TRP A 320 16.15 -16.45 -11.54
N GLU A 321 16.22 -15.68 -12.59
CA GLU A 321 16.59 -14.27 -12.45
C GLU A 321 15.36 -13.46 -12.02
N VAL A 322 15.58 -12.48 -11.14
CA VAL A 322 14.50 -11.68 -10.56
C VAL A 322 14.77 -10.20 -10.80
N TRP A 323 13.71 -9.45 -11.06
CA TRP A 323 13.80 -8.00 -11.25
C TRP A 323 12.60 -7.30 -10.60
N GLY A 324 12.84 -6.23 -9.85
CA GLY A 324 11.84 -5.41 -9.19
C GLY A 324 12.45 -4.54 -8.10
N ASP A 325 11.71 -3.54 -7.64
CA ASP A 325 12.07 -2.64 -6.56
C ASP A 325 11.81 -3.24 -5.16
N GLU A 326 11.07 -4.34 -5.08
CA GLU A 326 10.68 -5.01 -3.84
C GLU A 326 11.31 -6.41 -3.67
N VAL A 327 12.36 -6.75 -4.42
CA VAL A 327 13.05 -8.04 -4.31
C VAL A 327 13.58 -8.25 -2.88
N GLY A 328 13.33 -9.43 -2.31
CA GLY A 328 13.71 -9.76 -0.92
C GLY A 328 12.71 -9.29 0.16
N LYS A 329 11.54 -8.86 -0.23
CA LYS A 329 10.49 -8.43 0.71
C LYS A 329 9.87 -9.60 1.50
N TYR A 330 9.90 -10.82 0.97
CA TYR A 330 9.34 -12.04 1.57
C TYR A 330 10.35 -13.18 1.58
#